data_807e4488340eb655cf48f91c282fcd07
#
_entry.id   807e4488340eb655cf48f91c282fcd07
#
_cell.length_a   1.000
_cell.length_b   1.000
_cell.length_c   1.000
_cell.angle_alpha   90.00
_cell.angle_beta   90.00
_cell.angle_gamma   90.00
#
_symmetry.space_group_name_H-M   'P 1'
#
loop_
_entity.id
_entity.type
_entity.pdbx_description
1 polymer ?
#
loop_
_entity_poly.entity_id
_entity_poly.type
_entity_poly.pdbx_seq_one_letter_code
_entity_poly.pdbx_strand_id
1 'polypeptide(L)'
;ALRLFSGVNVALNPRDSGIVDCDISLTKSRTQGFKVNLEGSTNSTGLIGISPQVSYYHKNIFHGGQWLNLGFLGNFQFKYDDRSVKSNEFGVSAGLSFPEFLGLPNSIFHGPSVPRTEINASYNYQNRPEYTRNMISTSFGYSGSLRKGKFYYQFYPIQAKIVRLSNLDQNFYTTLSGNPFLRDAYQNHFDVGSGLVAYYTTSSSLVPKETYEYLRLQLDASGNVLSLFNKAMRRDDYGSRLIWNTPYSQYIRSELTLGKTFVFGKNGGQALAIRLLGGVGYAYGNSSTIPFEKQFYSGANSMRGWQARALGPGHAKTDTTFVIPSQTGDVKLEANLEYRFPLFWKLCGAVFADVGNIWTLKETDSDKGYHTHTHFTLKNLAGSLAADWGLGLRVDLNFLILRLDMGMKVYDPSLDTARWRSPSQWLKKDG
;
A
#
# COMPACT_ATOMS: atom_id res chain seq x y z
N ALA A 1 -23.34 0.61 -10.59
CA ALA A 1 -23.93 1.22 -11.78
C ALA A 1 -22.91 1.30 -12.91
N LEU A 2 -23.33 0.98 -14.12
CA LEU A 2 -22.54 1.24 -15.34
C LEU A 2 -22.33 2.76 -15.43
N ARG A 3 -21.10 3.23 -15.40
CA ARG A 3 -20.77 4.68 -15.42
C ARG A 3 -20.95 5.31 -16.81
N LEU A 4 -21.89 4.78 -17.61
CA LEU A 4 -22.22 5.25 -18.95
C LEU A 4 -23.22 6.40 -18.93
N PHE A 5 -23.95 6.55 -17.82
CA PHE A 5 -24.98 7.57 -17.67
C PHE A 5 -24.65 8.47 -16.48
N SER A 6 -24.81 9.77 -16.69
CA SER A 6 -24.62 10.80 -15.66
C SER A 6 -25.90 11.07 -14.88
N GLY A 7 -27.06 10.73 -15.43
CA GLY A 7 -28.36 10.88 -14.79
C GLY A 7 -29.34 9.81 -15.28
N VAL A 8 -30.20 9.38 -14.35
CA VAL A 8 -31.33 8.51 -14.63
C VAL A 8 -32.55 9.20 -14.02
N ASN A 9 -33.54 9.53 -14.84
CA ASN A 9 -34.82 10.05 -14.40
C ASN A 9 -35.90 9.02 -14.72
N VAL A 10 -36.70 8.69 -13.72
CA VAL A 10 -37.80 7.73 -13.83
C VAL A 10 -39.11 8.50 -13.58
N ALA A 11 -39.95 8.60 -14.60
CA ALA A 11 -41.28 9.16 -14.48
C ALA A 11 -42.32 8.04 -14.54
N LEU A 12 -43.22 8.02 -13.56
CA LEU A 12 -44.35 7.08 -13.52
C LEU A 12 -45.62 7.83 -13.89
N ASN A 13 -46.20 7.48 -15.01
CA ASN A 13 -47.42 8.12 -15.59
C ASN A 13 -48.62 7.16 -15.41
N PRO A 14 -49.55 7.40 -14.48
CA PRO A 14 -50.72 6.56 -14.33
C PRO A 14 -51.68 6.72 -15.55
N ARG A 15 -52.21 5.61 -16.02
CA ARG A 15 -53.31 5.55 -17.03
C ARG A 15 -54.63 5.18 -16.35
N ASP A 16 -55.75 5.54 -16.99
CA ASP A 16 -57.12 5.35 -16.46
C ASP A 16 -57.52 3.88 -16.21
N SER A 17 -56.72 2.91 -16.51
CA SER A 17 -57.04 1.46 -16.41
C SER A 17 -56.24 0.75 -15.30
N GLY A 18 -55.64 1.46 -14.34
CA GLY A 18 -54.81 0.88 -13.32
C GLY A 18 -53.40 0.45 -13.80
N ILE A 19 -53.04 0.83 -15.01
CA ILE A 19 -51.73 0.63 -15.63
C ILE A 19 -50.88 1.88 -15.34
N VAL A 20 -49.61 1.69 -15.05
CA VAL A 20 -48.62 2.75 -14.89
C VAL A 20 -47.53 2.61 -15.96
N ASP A 21 -47.42 3.64 -16.81
CA ASP A 21 -46.32 3.74 -17.77
C ASP A 21 -45.08 4.24 -17.01
N CYS A 22 -43.94 3.56 -17.26
CA CYS A 22 -42.67 3.93 -16.68
C CYS A 22 -41.74 4.47 -17.78
N ASP A 23 -41.51 5.79 -17.75
CA ASP A 23 -40.58 6.45 -18.69
C ASP A 23 -39.21 6.60 -18.01
N ILE A 24 -38.19 5.93 -18.59
CA ILE A 24 -36.82 6.00 -18.08
C ILE A 24 -35.98 6.84 -19.04
N SER A 25 -35.61 8.03 -18.60
CA SER A 25 -34.74 8.94 -19.36
C SER A 25 -33.31 8.83 -18.85
N LEU A 26 -32.40 8.49 -19.77
CA LEU A 26 -30.98 8.27 -19.46
C LEU A 26 -30.13 9.39 -20.10
N THR A 27 -29.42 10.15 -19.26
CA THR A 27 -28.46 11.16 -19.73
C THR A 27 -27.09 10.52 -19.91
N LYS A 28 -26.57 10.45 -21.14
CA LYS A 28 -25.26 9.87 -21.41
C LYS A 28 -24.13 10.66 -20.74
N SER A 29 -23.18 9.97 -20.13
CA SER A 29 -21.93 10.56 -19.66
C SER A 29 -20.91 10.56 -20.81
N ARG A 30 -19.84 11.37 -20.67
CA ARG A 30 -18.69 11.27 -21.58
C ARG A 30 -18.10 9.88 -21.51
N THR A 31 -17.96 9.22 -22.66
CA THR A 31 -17.47 7.85 -22.76
C THR A 31 -15.95 7.76 -22.63
N GLN A 32 -15.24 8.82 -23.00
CA GLN A 32 -13.77 8.87 -22.96
C GLN A 32 -13.28 10.20 -22.42
N GLY A 33 -12.06 10.23 -21.95
CA GLY A 33 -11.42 11.45 -21.46
C GLY A 33 -9.99 11.20 -20.98
N PHE A 34 -9.33 12.30 -20.72
CA PHE A 34 -8.01 12.33 -20.12
C PHE A 34 -8.10 12.85 -18.70
N LYS A 35 -7.23 12.33 -17.83
CA LYS A 35 -6.99 12.85 -16.51
C LYS A 35 -5.50 13.14 -16.37
N VAL A 36 -5.18 14.36 -16.02
CA VAL A 36 -3.80 14.81 -15.79
C VAL A 36 -3.68 15.17 -14.32
N ASN A 37 -2.71 14.57 -13.64
CA ASN A 37 -2.31 14.93 -12.28
C ASN A 37 -0.86 15.38 -12.31
N LEU A 38 -0.53 16.35 -11.52
CA LEU A 38 0.84 16.79 -11.27
C LEU A 38 1.03 16.86 -9.76
N GLU A 39 1.96 16.07 -9.26
CA GLU A 39 2.28 16.03 -7.83
C GLU A 39 3.69 16.55 -7.61
N GLY A 40 3.85 17.46 -6.64
CA GLY A 40 5.14 17.83 -6.09
C GLY A 40 5.41 17.04 -4.83
N SER A 41 6.61 16.56 -4.64
CA SER A 41 7.02 15.82 -3.45
C SER A 41 8.30 16.40 -2.86
N THR A 42 8.39 16.39 -1.55
CA THR A 42 9.63 16.61 -0.81
C THR A 42 9.68 15.64 0.36
N ASN A 43 10.86 15.22 0.71
CA ASN A 43 11.06 14.34 1.85
C ASN A 43 12.21 14.82 2.75
N SER A 44 12.30 14.24 3.92
CA SER A 44 13.30 14.59 4.92
C SER A 44 14.73 14.15 4.56
N THR A 45 14.93 13.38 3.50
CA THR A 45 16.26 13.06 2.96
C THR A 45 16.78 14.16 2.02
N GLY A 46 16.03 15.27 1.84
CA GLY A 46 16.38 16.37 0.97
C GLY A 46 16.06 16.15 -0.50
N LEU A 47 15.31 15.08 -0.85
CA LEU A 47 14.82 14.86 -2.20
C LEU A 47 13.59 15.74 -2.48
N ILE A 48 13.66 16.48 -3.57
CA ILE A 48 12.55 17.25 -4.14
C ILE A 48 12.17 16.59 -5.46
N GLY A 49 10.88 16.42 -5.71
CA GLY A 49 10.41 15.72 -6.89
C GLY A 49 9.15 16.28 -7.50
N ILE A 50 8.96 15.91 -8.77
CA ILE A 50 7.75 16.19 -9.55
C ILE A 50 7.30 14.87 -10.17
N SER A 51 6.02 14.56 -10.02
CA SER A 51 5.41 13.33 -10.55
C SER A 51 4.23 13.67 -11.47
N PRO A 52 4.47 13.88 -12.77
CA PRO A 52 3.41 13.98 -13.75
C PRO A 52 2.76 12.62 -14.01
N GLN A 53 1.44 12.60 -14.04
CA GLN A 53 0.65 11.41 -14.36
C GLN A 53 -0.40 11.79 -15.40
N VAL A 54 -0.48 11.01 -16.46
CA VAL A 54 -1.50 11.16 -17.50
C VAL A 54 -2.21 9.84 -17.66
N SER A 55 -3.52 9.86 -17.60
CA SER A 55 -4.33 8.68 -17.87
C SER A 55 -5.43 8.99 -18.88
N TYR A 56 -5.62 8.06 -19.81
CA TYR A 56 -6.72 8.01 -20.72
C TYR A 56 -7.70 6.94 -20.27
N TYR A 57 -8.98 7.23 -20.34
CA TYR A 57 -10.01 6.24 -20.07
C TYR A 57 -11.07 6.20 -21.18
N HIS A 58 -11.58 5.00 -21.45
CA HIS A 58 -12.73 4.77 -22.32
C HIS A 58 -13.71 3.82 -21.62
N LYS A 59 -14.94 4.28 -21.35
CA LYS A 59 -15.92 3.57 -20.49
C LYS A 59 -16.77 2.52 -21.22
N ASN A 60 -16.61 2.38 -22.52
CA ASN A 60 -17.46 1.50 -23.35
C ASN A 60 -16.71 1.04 -24.60
N ILE A 61 -15.50 0.51 -24.44
CA ILE A 61 -14.60 0.25 -25.56
C ILE A 61 -15.15 -0.83 -26.53
N PHE A 62 -15.85 -1.83 -26.01
CA PHE A 62 -16.45 -2.92 -26.77
C PHE A 62 -18.00 -2.85 -26.82
N HIS A 63 -18.59 -1.68 -26.52
CA HIS A 63 -20.03 -1.40 -26.51
C HIS A 63 -20.86 -2.15 -25.44
N GLY A 64 -20.23 -2.92 -24.56
CA GLY A 64 -20.87 -3.63 -23.44
C GLY A 64 -20.55 -3.03 -22.05
N GLY A 65 -20.10 -1.77 -21.98
CA GLY A 65 -19.76 -1.13 -20.72
C GLY A 65 -18.37 -1.51 -20.16
N GLN A 66 -17.54 -2.12 -20.99
CA GLN A 66 -16.15 -2.43 -20.66
C GLN A 66 -15.34 -1.15 -20.56
N TRP A 67 -14.54 -1.05 -19.52
CA TRP A 67 -13.73 0.12 -19.24
C TRP A 67 -12.26 -0.15 -19.52
N LEU A 68 -11.69 0.62 -20.44
CA LEU A 68 -10.23 0.68 -20.66
C LEU A 68 -9.66 1.86 -19.90
N ASN A 69 -8.54 1.65 -19.24
CA ASN A 69 -7.73 2.69 -18.64
C ASN A 69 -6.26 2.50 -19.05
N LEU A 70 -5.67 3.56 -19.62
CA LEU A 70 -4.26 3.60 -19.97
C LEU A 70 -3.61 4.68 -19.12
N GLY A 71 -2.51 4.37 -18.46
CA GLY A 71 -1.80 5.29 -17.56
C GLY A 71 -0.34 5.43 -17.96
N PHE A 72 0.15 6.64 -17.83
CA PHE A 72 1.56 6.99 -17.89
C PHE A 72 1.95 7.75 -16.62
N LEU A 73 3.03 7.33 -15.99
CA LEU A 73 3.61 7.91 -14.79
C LEU A 73 5.05 8.32 -15.07
N GLY A 74 5.41 9.54 -14.74
CA GLY A 74 6.79 9.99 -14.57
C GLY A 74 7.00 10.37 -13.11
N ASN A 75 8.17 10.12 -12.55
CA ASN A 75 8.59 10.62 -11.26
C ASN A 75 10.05 11.00 -11.35
N PHE A 76 10.34 12.28 -11.12
CA PHE A 76 11.68 12.85 -11.25
C PHE A 76 12.04 13.48 -9.91
N GLN A 77 13.06 12.95 -9.26
CA GLN A 77 13.52 13.44 -7.96
C GLN A 77 15.02 13.77 -8.04
N PHE A 78 15.41 14.80 -7.33
CA PHE A 78 16.81 15.18 -7.16
C PHE A 78 17.04 15.67 -5.73
N LYS A 79 18.25 15.53 -5.25
CA LYS A 79 18.65 16.03 -3.94
C LYS A 79 18.99 17.50 -4.03
N TYR A 80 18.49 18.32 -3.09
CA TYR A 80 18.65 19.78 -3.13
C TYR A 80 20.12 20.21 -2.98
N ASP A 81 20.82 19.58 -2.05
CA ASP A 81 22.24 19.84 -1.71
C ASP A 81 23.23 19.17 -2.65
N ASP A 82 22.83 18.08 -3.32
CA ASP A 82 23.65 17.34 -4.29
C ASP A 82 22.81 16.92 -5.51
N ARG A 83 22.81 17.73 -6.54
CA ARG A 83 22.06 17.49 -7.79
C ARG A 83 22.55 16.28 -8.60
N SER A 84 23.70 15.69 -8.25
CA SER A 84 24.16 14.43 -8.86
C SER A 84 23.30 13.24 -8.44
N VAL A 85 22.72 13.31 -7.25
CA VAL A 85 21.80 12.30 -6.71
C VAL A 85 20.42 12.48 -7.32
N LYS A 86 20.06 11.61 -8.25
CA LYS A 86 18.79 11.64 -9.00
C LYS A 86 18.09 10.30 -8.90
N SER A 87 16.77 10.35 -8.81
CA SER A 87 15.90 9.18 -8.94
C SER A 87 14.84 9.46 -10.00
N ASN A 88 14.83 8.66 -11.05
CA ASN A 88 13.87 8.78 -12.13
C ASN A 88 13.04 7.51 -12.23
N GLU A 89 11.75 7.66 -12.41
CA GLU A 89 10.83 6.55 -12.58
C GLU A 89 9.87 6.82 -13.72
N PHE A 90 9.64 5.80 -14.55
CA PHE A 90 8.69 5.81 -15.65
C PHE A 90 7.79 4.59 -15.55
N GLY A 91 6.49 4.81 -15.63
CA GLY A 91 5.51 3.74 -15.58
C GLY A 91 4.51 3.84 -16.71
N VAL A 92 4.18 2.70 -17.29
CA VAL A 92 3.07 2.55 -18.23
C VAL A 92 2.14 1.47 -17.71
N SER A 93 0.84 1.73 -17.74
CA SER A 93 -0.17 0.78 -17.28
C SER A 93 -1.35 0.70 -18.26
N ALA A 94 -1.91 -0.49 -18.38
CA ALA A 94 -3.14 -0.76 -19.10
C ALA A 94 -4.06 -1.60 -18.21
N GLY A 95 -5.31 -1.16 -18.06
CA GLY A 95 -6.34 -1.86 -17.30
C GLY A 95 -7.60 -2.01 -18.13
N LEU A 96 -8.16 -3.20 -18.13
CA LEU A 96 -9.42 -3.53 -18.79
C LEU A 96 -10.37 -4.10 -17.75
N SER A 97 -11.54 -3.50 -17.59
CA SER A 97 -12.57 -3.94 -16.64
C SER A 97 -13.86 -4.29 -17.38
N PHE A 98 -14.35 -5.49 -17.14
CA PHE A 98 -15.61 -6.01 -17.65
C PHE A 98 -16.68 -5.91 -16.55
N PRO A 99 -17.92 -5.47 -16.86
CA PRO A 99 -19.00 -5.39 -15.87
C PRO A 99 -19.68 -6.74 -15.60
N GLU A 100 -18.93 -7.83 -15.68
CA GLU A 100 -19.37 -9.21 -15.51
C GLU A 100 -18.21 -10.08 -14.98
N PHE A 101 -18.50 -11.27 -14.49
CA PHE A 101 -17.49 -12.26 -14.14
C PHE A 101 -17.18 -13.14 -15.35
N LEU A 102 -16.08 -12.88 -16.03
CA LEU A 102 -15.62 -13.71 -17.15
C LEU A 102 -15.25 -15.13 -16.66
N GLY A 103 -15.76 -16.12 -17.35
CA GLY A 103 -15.49 -17.53 -17.04
C GLY A 103 -16.28 -18.11 -15.86
N LEU A 104 -17.15 -17.32 -15.22
CA LEU A 104 -18.04 -17.80 -14.16
C LEU A 104 -19.51 -17.62 -14.57
N PRO A 105 -20.41 -18.55 -14.19
CA PRO A 105 -21.83 -18.40 -14.49
C PRO A 105 -22.42 -17.17 -13.77
N ASN A 106 -23.20 -16.38 -14.50
CA ASN A 106 -23.85 -15.18 -13.94
C ASN A 106 -24.83 -15.50 -12.79
N SER A 107 -25.28 -16.75 -12.69
CA SER A 107 -26.19 -17.22 -11.65
C SER A 107 -25.54 -17.32 -10.26
N ILE A 108 -24.21 -17.27 -10.16
CA ILE A 108 -23.51 -17.36 -8.86
C ILE A 108 -23.66 -16.09 -8.02
N PHE A 109 -23.88 -14.94 -8.69
CA PHE A 109 -23.83 -13.64 -8.01
C PHE A 109 -25.18 -12.90 -8.18
N HIS A 110 -26.03 -13.08 -7.19
CA HIS A 110 -27.32 -12.36 -7.08
C HIS A 110 -27.13 -11.16 -6.14
N GLY A 111 -26.96 -9.96 -6.67
CA GLY A 111 -26.82 -8.76 -5.86
C GLY A 111 -27.03 -7.47 -6.64
N PRO A 112 -27.31 -6.35 -5.97
CA PRO A 112 -27.57 -5.07 -6.61
C PRO A 112 -26.31 -4.38 -7.16
N SER A 113 -25.11 -4.93 -6.89
CA SER A 113 -23.85 -4.37 -7.38
C SER A 113 -23.36 -5.10 -8.62
N VAL A 114 -22.84 -4.32 -9.58
CA VAL A 114 -22.28 -4.87 -10.80
C VAL A 114 -20.95 -5.55 -10.49
N PRO A 115 -20.83 -6.87 -10.73
CA PRO A 115 -19.56 -7.58 -10.58
C PRO A 115 -18.57 -7.10 -11.66
N ARG A 116 -17.28 -7.27 -11.42
CA ARG A 116 -16.24 -6.86 -12.35
C ARG A 116 -15.15 -7.91 -12.45
N THR A 117 -14.73 -8.13 -13.70
CA THR A 117 -13.45 -8.78 -13.98
C THR A 117 -12.45 -7.71 -14.38
N GLU A 118 -11.27 -7.76 -13.79
CA GLU A 118 -10.19 -6.79 -14.03
C GLU A 118 -8.97 -7.52 -14.59
N ILE A 119 -8.46 -7.03 -15.70
CA ILE A 119 -7.21 -7.47 -16.32
C ILE A 119 -6.28 -6.26 -16.32
N ASN A 120 -5.15 -6.35 -15.67
CA ASN A 120 -4.19 -5.26 -15.61
C ASN A 120 -2.82 -5.73 -16.09
N ALA A 121 -2.11 -4.84 -16.77
CA ALA A 121 -0.72 -5.00 -17.13
C ALA A 121 0.00 -3.68 -16.87
N SER A 122 1.23 -3.74 -16.37
CA SER A 122 2.06 -2.56 -16.18
C SER A 122 3.53 -2.87 -16.35
N TYR A 123 4.26 -1.85 -16.80
CA TYR A 123 5.71 -1.81 -16.83
C TYR A 123 6.17 -0.60 -16.05
N ASN A 124 7.15 -0.79 -15.18
CA ASN A 124 7.77 0.26 -14.39
C ASN A 124 9.29 0.17 -14.51
N TYR A 125 9.91 1.27 -14.88
CA TYR A 125 11.34 1.47 -14.91
C TYR A 125 11.72 2.48 -13.84
N GLN A 126 12.63 2.13 -12.96
CA GLN A 126 13.14 3.02 -11.92
C GLN A 126 14.66 3.02 -11.94
N ASN A 127 15.24 4.20 -12.05
CA ASN A 127 16.68 4.44 -11.94
C ASN A 127 16.95 5.25 -10.68
N ARG A 128 17.63 4.66 -9.72
CA ARG A 128 18.10 5.27 -8.47
C ARG A 128 19.62 5.31 -8.44
N PRO A 129 20.23 6.11 -7.54
CA PRO A 129 21.69 6.09 -7.37
C PRO A 129 22.20 4.69 -7.06
N GLU A 130 21.46 3.90 -6.30
CA GLU A 130 21.88 2.59 -5.81
C GLU A 130 21.69 1.47 -6.83
N TYR A 131 20.65 1.55 -7.68
CA TYR A 131 20.32 0.50 -8.66
C TYR A 131 19.35 0.99 -9.74
N THR A 132 19.29 0.25 -10.83
CA THR A 132 18.23 0.33 -11.83
C THR A 132 17.30 -0.87 -11.69
N ARG A 133 15.98 -0.62 -11.64
CA ARG A 133 14.95 -1.65 -11.51
C ARG A 133 13.99 -1.63 -12.67
N ASN A 134 13.76 -2.79 -13.27
CA ASN A 134 12.69 -3.03 -14.25
C ASN A 134 11.66 -3.97 -13.64
N MET A 135 10.39 -3.61 -13.73
CA MET A 135 9.29 -4.37 -13.17
C MET A 135 8.16 -4.49 -14.19
N ILE A 136 7.78 -5.73 -14.51
CA ILE A 136 6.60 -6.04 -15.31
C ILE A 136 5.59 -6.71 -14.38
N SER A 137 4.35 -6.26 -14.39
CA SER A 137 3.29 -6.86 -13.60
C SER A 137 2.06 -7.10 -14.45
N THR A 138 1.37 -8.20 -14.22
CA THR A 138 0.06 -8.50 -14.79
C THR A 138 -0.83 -9.13 -13.74
N SER A 139 -2.14 -8.88 -13.83
CA SER A 139 -3.11 -9.51 -12.94
C SER A 139 -4.43 -9.73 -13.67
N PHE A 140 -5.07 -10.83 -13.29
CA PHE A 140 -6.45 -11.16 -13.63
C PHE A 140 -7.23 -11.37 -12.34
N GLY A 141 -8.38 -10.73 -12.19
CA GLY A 141 -9.12 -10.84 -10.94
C GLY A 141 -10.56 -10.40 -11.02
N TYR A 142 -11.25 -10.65 -9.95
CA TYR A 142 -12.65 -10.36 -9.74
C TYR A 142 -12.82 -9.36 -8.62
N SER A 143 -13.68 -8.36 -8.82
CA SER A 143 -14.00 -7.39 -7.78
C SER A 143 -15.49 -7.11 -7.72
N GLY A 144 -15.96 -6.75 -6.54
CA GLY A 144 -17.35 -6.42 -6.34
C GLY A 144 -17.63 -5.84 -4.97
N SER A 145 -18.87 -5.38 -4.78
CA SER A 145 -19.34 -4.91 -3.48
C SER A 145 -20.68 -5.55 -3.15
N LEU A 146 -20.87 -5.86 -1.88
CA LEU A 146 -22.08 -6.45 -1.32
C LEU A 146 -22.64 -5.55 -0.21
N ARG A 147 -23.84 -5.88 0.29
CA ARG A 147 -24.49 -5.18 1.43
C ARG A 147 -24.57 -3.65 1.21
N LYS A 148 -25.02 -3.22 0.03
CA LYS A 148 -25.14 -1.80 -0.35
C LYS A 148 -23.82 -1.01 -0.23
N GLY A 149 -22.71 -1.64 -0.62
CA GLY A 149 -21.39 -1.01 -0.61
C GLY A 149 -20.64 -1.06 0.73
N LYS A 150 -21.19 -1.76 1.74
CA LYS A 150 -20.50 -1.94 3.02
C LYS A 150 -19.43 -3.03 3.02
N PHE A 151 -19.53 -4.00 2.13
CA PHE A 151 -18.52 -5.03 1.95
C PHE A 151 -17.98 -4.96 0.53
N TYR A 152 -16.67 -4.81 0.39
CA TYR A 152 -15.96 -4.77 -0.88
C TYR A 152 -14.91 -5.89 -0.89
N TYR A 153 -14.75 -6.57 -2.03
CA TYR A 153 -13.74 -7.60 -2.20
C TYR A 153 -13.06 -7.46 -3.56
N GLN A 154 -11.77 -7.87 -3.58
CA GLN A 154 -10.97 -8.08 -4.78
C GLN A 154 -10.29 -9.44 -4.63
N PHE A 155 -10.52 -10.32 -5.55
CA PHE A 155 -9.87 -11.62 -5.60
C PHE A 155 -9.11 -11.75 -6.91
N TYR A 156 -7.81 -11.87 -6.82
CA TYR A 156 -6.90 -12.07 -7.95
C TYR A 156 -6.40 -13.51 -7.93
N PRO A 157 -7.04 -14.45 -8.66
CA PRO A 157 -6.54 -15.82 -8.79
C PRO A 157 -5.17 -15.87 -9.45
N ILE A 158 -4.85 -14.89 -10.31
CA ILE A 158 -3.57 -14.83 -11.00
C ILE A 158 -3.00 -13.41 -10.86
N GLN A 159 -1.84 -13.33 -10.24
CA GLN A 159 -0.97 -12.16 -10.25
C GLN A 159 0.44 -12.63 -10.63
N ALA A 160 1.06 -11.98 -11.59
CA ALA A 160 2.43 -12.27 -11.97
C ALA A 160 3.24 -10.97 -11.99
N LYS A 161 4.45 -11.02 -11.43
CA LYS A 161 5.40 -9.93 -11.40
C LYS A 161 6.79 -10.45 -11.66
N ILE A 162 7.53 -9.76 -12.52
CA ILE A 162 8.93 -10.00 -12.79
C ILE A 162 9.68 -8.75 -12.37
N VAL A 163 10.65 -8.90 -11.48
CA VAL A 163 11.53 -7.80 -11.05
C VAL A 163 12.95 -8.15 -11.44
N ARG A 164 13.60 -7.21 -12.11
CA ARG A 164 15.01 -7.30 -12.49
C ARG A 164 15.75 -6.05 -12.06
N LEU A 165 16.82 -6.27 -11.33
CA LEU A 165 17.78 -5.26 -10.89
C LEU A 165 19.02 -5.31 -11.78
N SER A 166 19.55 -4.15 -12.09
CA SER A 166 20.79 -3.96 -12.85
C SER A 166 21.51 -2.70 -12.36
N ASN A 167 22.73 -2.49 -12.82
CA ASN A 167 23.53 -1.31 -12.49
C ASN A 167 23.61 -1.06 -10.98
N LEU A 168 23.92 -2.12 -10.21
CA LEU A 168 24.12 -1.99 -8.77
C LEU A 168 25.39 -1.17 -8.49
N ASP A 169 25.24 -0.12 -7.69
CA ASP A 169 26.38 0.65 -7.18
C ASP A 169 27.27 -0.24 -6.31
N GLN A 170 28.60 0.01 -6.33
CA GLN A 170 29.55 -0.81 -5.60
C GLN A 170 29.35 -0.76 -4.08
N ASN A 171 29.03 0.42 -3.54
CA ASN A 171 28.77 0.58 -2.11
C ASN A 171 27.48 -0.15 -1.72
N PHE A 172 26.45 -0.03 -2.56
CA PHE A 172 25.19 -0.75 -2.39
C PHE A 172 25.39 -2.27 -2.41
N TYR A 173 26.17 -2.78 -3.39
CA TYR A 173 26.51 -4.19 -3.46
C TYR A 173 27.27 -4.68 -2.21
N THR A 174 28.22 -3.91 -1.70
CA THR A 174 28.97 -4.23 -0.48
C THR A 174 28.04 -4.30 0.73
N THR A 175 27.13 -3.35 0.86
CA THR A 175 26.13 -3.33 1.94
C THR A 175 25.18 -4.53 1.85
N LEU A 176 24.70 -4.88 0.66
CA LEU A 176 23.88 -6.08 0.45
C LEU A 176 24.64 -7.35 0.82
N SER A 177 25.93 -7.42 0.48
CA SER A 177 26.77 -8.59 0.77
C SER A 177 27.00 -8.79 2.28
N GLY A 178 27.02 -7.69 3.03
CA GLY A 178 27.15 -7.71 4.49
C GLY A 178 25.83 -8.01 5.25
N ASN A 179 24.69 -7.96 4.55
CA ASN A 179 23.37 -8.22 5.16
C ASN A 179 22.58 -9.23 4.32
N PRO A 180 22.59 -10.52 4.67
CA PRO A 180 21.90 -11.56 3.92
C PRO A 180 20.40 -11.29 3.72
N PHE A 181 19.72 -10.71 4.70
CA PHE A 181 18.31 -10.39 4.60
C PHE A 181 18.02 -9.34 3.51
N LEU A 182 18.83 -8.27 3.46
CA LEU A 182 18.71 -7.25 2.40
C LEU A 182 19.10 -7.83 1.04
N ARG A 183 20.20 -8.57 0.99
CA ARG A 183 20.65 -9.21 -0.26
C ARG A 183 19.55 -10.08 -0.87
N ASP A 184 18.94 -10.93 -0.06
CA ASP A 184 17.92 -11.86 -0.53
C ASP A 184 16.61 -11.12 -0.88
N ALA A 185 16.31 -10.01 -0.23
CA ALA A 185 15.16 -9.17 -0.56
C ALA A 185 15.34 -8.36 -1.86
N TYR A 186 16.57 -7.93 -2.16
CA TYR A 186 16.92 -7.17 -3.38
C TYR A 186 17.44 -8.06 -4.52
N GLN A 187 16.94 -9.27 -4.66
CA GLN A 187 17.26 -10.15 -5.78
C GLN A 187 16.29 -10.00 -6.95
N ASN A 188 16.76 -10.40 -8.13
CA ASN A 188 15.87 -10.67 -9.24
C ASN A 188 14.89 -11.77 -8.82
N HIS A 189 13.62 -11.58 -9.05
CA HIS A 189 12.63 -12.58 -8.69
C HIS A 189 11.44 -12.59 -9.66
N PHE A 190 10.81 -13.77 -9.72
CA PHE A 190 9.57 -14.00 -10.42
C PHE A 190 8.50 -14.36 -9.40
N ASP A 191 7.52 -13.50 -9.24
CA ASP A 191 6.43 -13.64 -8.26
C ASP A 191 5.15 -14.00 -9.02
N VAL A 192 4.64 -15.21 -8.83
CA VAL A 192 3.37 -15.66 -9.40
C VAL A 192 2.52 -16.28 -8.32
N GLY A 193 1.36 -15.71 -8.12
CA GLY A 193 0.50 -16.14 -7.04
C GLY A 193 -0.92 -15.63 -7.16
N SER A 194 -1.61 -15.65 -6.04
CA SER A 194 -2.97 -15.16 -5.87
C SER A 194 -3.05 -14.13 -4.75
N GLY A 195 -4.04 -13.26 -4.81
CA GLY A 195 -4.28 -12.24 -3.81
C GLY A 195 -5.77 -12.06 -3.50
N LEU A 196 -6.07 -11.74 -2.26
CA LEU A 196 -7.40 -11.40 -1.78
C LEU A 196 -7.34 -10.13 -0.94
N VAL A 197 -8.21 -9.17 -1.25
CA VAL A 197 -8.49 -8.02 -0.38
C VAL A 197 -9.97 -8.04 -0.04
N ALA A 198 -10.28 -8.04 1.24
CA ALA A 198 -11.63 -7.90 1.75
C ALA A 198 -11.69 -6.66 2.63
N TYR A 199 -12.66 -5.80 2.39
CA TYR A 199 -12.91 -4.58 3.15
C TYR A 199 -14.36 -4.52 3.58
N TYR A 200 -14.60 -4.37 4.87
CA TYR A 200 -15.91 -4.18 5.46
C TYR A 200 -15.96 -2.84 6.20
N THR A 201 -17.06 -2.12 6.06
CA THR A 201 -17.32 -0.90 6.85
C THR A 201 -18.79 -0.79 7.24
N THR A 202 -19.06 -0.23 8.39
CA THR A 202 -20.42 0.05 8.83
C THR A 202 -21.02 1.28 8.15
N SER A 203 -20.18 2.18 7.61
CA SER A 203 -20.61 3.37 6.85
C SER A 203 -20.18 3.27 5.40
N SER A 204 -21.11 3.54 4.48
CA SER A 204 -20.84 3.66 3.05
C SER A 204 -20.55 5.10 2.60
N SER A 205 -20.58 6.06 3.52
CA SER A 205 -20.27 7.47 3.24
C SER A 205 -18.76 7.68 3.07
N LEU A 206 -18.36 8.51 2.10
CA LEU A 206 -16.96 8.93 1.92
C LEU A 206 -16.45 9.79 3.10
N VAL A 207 -17.34 10.58 3.70
CA VAL A 207 -17.06 11.38 4.90
C VAL A 207 -18.12 11.03 5.94
N PRO A 208 -17.93 10.00 6.76
CA PRO A 208 -18.89 9.60 7.77
C PRO A 208 -19.06 10.70 8.85
N LYS A 209 -20.31 11.05 9.14
CA LYS A 209 -20.67 11.98 10.22
C LYS A 209 -21.15 11.25 11.49
N GLU A 210 -21.17 9.93 11.44
CA GLU A 210 -21.57 9.05 12.52
C GLU A 210 -20.42 8.11 12.87
N THR A 211 -20.46 7.53 14.05
CA THR A 211 -19.52 6.50 14.49
C THR A 211 -19.52 5.33 13.51
N TYR A 212 -18.33 4.93 13.06
CA TYR A 212 -18.16 3.82 12.11
C TYR A 212 -16.96 2.95 12.44
N GLU A 213 -17.02 1.75 11.91
CA GLU A 213 -15.97 0.74 12.01
C GLU A 213 -15.60 0.26 10.62
N TYR A 214 -14.35 -0.18 10.48
CA TYR A 214 -13.91 -0.89 9.29
C TYR A 214 -12.92 -2.01 9.62
N LEU A 215 -12.95 -3.02 8.77
CA LEU A 215 -12.01 -4.13 8.76
C LEU A 215 -11.46 -4.27 7.34
N ARG A 216 -10.14 -4.37 7.22
CA ARG A 216 -9.47 -4.66 5.95
C ARG A 216 -8.57 -5.87 6.15
N LEU A 217 -8.81 -6.93 5.38
CA LEU A 217 -7.98 -8.10 5.30
C LEU A 217 -7.32 -8.15 3.93
N GLN A 218 -6.02 -8.35 3.90
CA GLN A 218 -5.27 -8.63 2.68
C GLN A 218 -4.51 -9.95 2.85
N LEU A 219 -4.63 -10.83 1.87
CA LEU A 219 -3.93 -12.10 1.79
C LEU A 219 -3.21 -12.17 0.44
N ASP A 220 -1.94 -12.55 0.46
CA ASP A 220 -1.16 -12.83 -0.74
C ASP A 220 -0.51 -14.21 -0.57
N ALA A 221 -0.54 -15.04 -1.61
CA ALA A 221 0.14 -16.32 -1.65
C ALA A 221 0.85 -16.47 -3.00
N SER A 222 2.15 -16.72 -2.98
CA SER A 222 2.97 -16.82 -4.18
C SER A 222 3.75 -18.12 -4.24
N GLY A 223 4.04 -18.56 -5.47
CA GLY A 223 4.93 -19.68 -5.77
C GLY A 223 4.34 -21.08 -5.53
N ASN A 224 3.15 -21.20 -4.90
CA ASN A 224 2.59 -22.51 -4.52
C ASN A 224 2.26 -23.38 -5.73
N VAL A 225 1.63 -22.81 -6.75
CA VAL A 225 1.33 -23.52 -8.00
C VAL A 225 2.61 -23.88 -8.74
N LEU A 226 3.57 -22.96 -8.77
CA LEU A 226 4.86 -23.17 -9.42
C LEU A 226 5.65 -24.30 -8.76
N SER A 227 5.56 -24.45 -7.44
CA SER A 227 6.26 -25.48 -6.69
C SER A 227 5.86 -26.91 -7.08
N LEU A 228 4.66 -27.12 -7.64
CA LEU A 228 4.21 -28.41 -8.18
C LEU A 228 5.08 -28.87 -9.38
N PHE A 229 5.69 -27.92 -10.09
CA PHE A 229 6.54 -28.18 -11.25
C PHE A 229 8.02 -28.17 -10.94
N ASN A 230 8.43 -28.16 -9.67
CA ASN A 230 9.82 -28.10 -9.23
C ASN A 230 10.73 -29.17 -9.85
N LYS A 231 10.19 -30.36 -10.15
CA LYS A 231 10.95 -31.46 -10.77
C LYS A 231 11.41 -31.14 -12.19
N ALA A 232 10.67 -30.30 -12.91
CA ALA A 232 10.95 -29.90 -14.29
C ALA A 232 11.80 -28.62 -14.37
N MET A 233 12.04 -27.93 -13.26
CA MET A 233 12.78 -26.67 -13.24
C MET A 233 14.28 -26.87 -13.00
N ARG A 234 15.09 -26.04 -13.63
CA ARG A 234 16.54 -25.96 -13.35
C ARG A 234 16.77 -25.37 -11.97
N ARG A 235 17.92 -25.69 -11.38
CA ARG A 235 18.41 -25.07 -10.14
C ARG A 235 19.58 -24.15 -10.46
N ASP A 236 19.71 -23.09 -9.66
CA ASP A 236 20.94 -22.32 -9.58
C ASP A 236 21.96 -22.98 -8.64
N ASP A 237 23.12 -22.35 -8.50
CA ASP A 237 24.21 -22.82 -7.62
C ASP A 237 23.85 -22.74 -6.12
N TYR A 238 22.83 -21.95 -5.77
CA TYR A 238 22.29 -21.78 -4.41
C TYR A 238 21.13 -22.72 -4.09
N GLY A 239 20.73 -23.57 -5.06
CA GLY A 239 19.65 -24.54 -4.92
C GLY A 239 18.25 -24.01 -5.25
N SER A 240 18.09 -22.74 -5.60
CA SER A 240 16.80 -22.13 -5.97
C SER A 240 16.35 -22.60 -7.35
N ARG A 241 15.04 -22.86 -7.48
CA ARG A 241 14.42 -23.22 -8.76
C ARG A 241 14.17 -21.99 -9.60
N LEU A 242 14.50 -22.10 -10.90
CA LEU A 242 14.49 -20.99 -11.84
C LEU A 242 13.39 -21.12 -12.87
N ILE A 243 12.73 -19.98 -13.18
CA ILE A 243 11.88 -19.77 -14.34
C ILE A 243 12.53 -18.64 -15.16
N TRP A 244 12.83 -18.88 -16.45
CA TRP A 244 13.52 -17.92 -17.31
C TRP A 244 14.80 -17.34 -16.68
N ASN A 245 15.61 -18.23 -16.07
CA ASN A 245 16.83 -17.89 -15.34
C ASN A 245 16.62 -16.92 -14.17
N THR A 246 15.43 -16.88 -13.61
CA THR A 246 15.09 -16.04 -12.47
C THR A 246 14.46 -16.91 -11.37
N PRO A 247 14.90 -16.82 -10.11
CA PRO A 247 14.29 -17.56 -9.02
C PRO A 247 12.85 -17.08 -8.81
N TYR A 248 11.93 -18.01 -8.58
CA TYR A 248 10.57 -17.64 -8.24
C TYR A 248 10.39 -17.52 -6.72
N SER A 249 9.57 -16.53 -6.33
CA SER A 249 9.26 -16.28 -4.93
C SER A 249 8.19 -17.22 -4.41
N GLN A 250 8.39 -17.78 -3.20
CA GLN A 250 7.42 -18.64 -2.54
C GLN A 250 7.15 -18.16 -1.12
N TYR A 251 5.97 -17.60 -0.89
CA TYR A 251 5.58 -17.02 0.40
C TYR A 251 4.07 -16.95 0.59
N ILE A 252 3.66 -16.75 1.83
CA ILE A 252 2.32 -16.32 2.23
C ILE A 252 2.45 -15.04 3.03
N ARG A 253 1.58 -14.06 2.76
CA ARG A 253 1.50 -12.79 3.46
C ARG A 253 0.06 -12.47 3.84
N SER A 254 -0.14 -12.07 5.08
CA SER A 254 -1.43 -11.63 5.62
C SER A 254 -1.28 -10.27 6.29
N GLU A 255 -2.26 -9.39 6.11
CA GLU A 255 -2.35 -8.11 6.79
C GLU A 255 -3.80 -7.85 7.18
N LEU A 256 -4.02 -7.57 8.46
CA LEU A 256 -5.31 -7.24 9.02
C LEU A 256 -5.26 -5.82 9.60
N THR A 257 -6.19 -4.97 9.16
CA THR A 257 -6.39 -3.65 9.74
C THR A 257 -7.80 -3.56 10.33
N LEU A 258 -7.90 -3.16 11.57
CA LEU A 258 -9.13 -2.84 12.27
C LEU A 258 -9.16 -1.36 12.58
N GLY A 259 -10.26 -0.70 12.33
CA GLY A 259 -10.42 0.70 12.64
C GLY A 259 -11.81 1.01 13.20
N LYS A 260 -11.83 1.90 14.19
CA LYS A 260 -13.06 2.46 14.75
C LYS A 260 -12.90 3.95 14.94
N THR A 261 -13.89 4.70 14.48
CA THR A 261 -13.93 6.14 14.66
C THR A 261 -15.21 6.49 15.39
N PHE A 262 -15.08 7.01 16.59
CA PHE A 262 -16.16 7.57 17.38
C PHE A 262 -16.34 9.03 16.97
N VAL A 263 -17.54 9.37 16.50
CA VAL A 263 -17.88 10.74 16.11
C VAL A 263 -18.82 11.31 17.16
N PHE A 264 -18.51 12.48 17.70
CA PHE A 264 -19.25 13.13 18.76
C PHE A 264 -19.14 14.67 18.68
N GLY A 265 -19.71 15.35 19.69
CA GLY A 265 -19.74 16.81 19.71
C GLY A 265 -20.86 17.41 18.85
N LYS A 266 -20.94 18.73 18.86
CA LYS A 266 -21.95 19.47 18.10
C LYS A 266 -21.77 19.21 16.60
N ASN A 267 -22.81 18.69 15.93
CA ASN A 267 -22.81 18.34 14.49
C ASN A 267 -21.73 17.34 14.05
N GLY A 268 -21.24 16.46 14.95
CA GLY A 268 -20.18 15.52 14.62
C GLY A 268 -18.82 16.18 14.40
N GLY A 269 -18.58 17.35 15.00
CA GLY A 269 -17.35 18.11 14.80
C GLY A 269 -16.09 17.51 15.46
N GLN A 270 -16.26 16.53 16.35
CA GLN A 270 -15.15 15.87 17.03
C GLN A 270 -15.11 14.39 16.69
N ALA A 271 -13.91 13.80 16.64
CA ALA A 271 -13.76 12.38 16.39
C ALA A 271 -12.56 11.81 17.14
N LEU A 272 -12.74 10.60 17.67
CA LEU A 272 -11.65 9.77 18.21
C LEU A 272 -11.50 8.55 17.30
N ALA A 273 -10.39 8.46 16.60
CA ALA A 273 -10.06 7.38 15.69
C ALA A 273 -9.04 6.44 16.32
N ILE A 274 -9.33 5.14 16.27
CA ILE A 274 -8.43 4.06 16.69
C ILE A 274 -8.18 3.18 15.48
N ARG A 275 -6.91 2.82 15.25
CA ARG A 275 -6.52 1.86 14.22
C ARG A 275 -5.56 0.85 14.82
N LEU A 276 -5.80 -0.42 14.56
CA LEU A 276 -4.91 -1.52 14.86
C LEU A 276 -4.53 -2.21 13.55
N LEU A 277 -3.25 -2.47 13.36
CA LEU A 277 -2.74 -3.17 12.19
C LEU A 277 -1.82 -4.29 12.65
N GLY A 278 -2.07 -5.49 12.14
CA GLY A 278 -1.19 -6.65 12.28
C GLY A 278 -0.90 -7.26 10.92
N GLY A 279 0.36 -7.56 10.66
CA GLY A 279 0.78 -8.20 9.44
C GLY A 279 1.85 -9.25 9.68
N VAL A 280 1.79 -10.34 8.94
CA VAL A 280 2.79 -11.41 8.94
C VAL A 280 3.00 -11.92 7.52
N GLY A 281 4.24 -12.10 7.16
CA GLY A 281 4.64 -12.71 5.92
C GLY A 281 5.67 -13.79 6.16
N TYR A 282 5.49 -14.96 5.58
CA TYR A 282 6.36 -16.11 5.76
C TYR A 282 6.85 -16.64 4.41
N ALA A 283 8.16 -16.59 4.20
CA ALA A 283 8.82 -17.18 3.05
C ALA A 283 9.23 -18.63 3.34
N TYR A 284 9.02 -19.51 2.39
CA TYR A 284 9.32 -20.94 2.48
C TYR A 284 9.66 -21.54 1.12
N GLY A 285 10.06 -22.80 1.12
CA GLY A 285 10.32 -23.56 -0.11
C GLY A 285 11.44 -22.95 -0.95
N ASN A 286 11.09 -22.30 -2.05
CA ASN A 286 12.06 -21.69 -2.97
C ASN A 286 12.59 -20.31 -2.56
N SER A 287 12.11 -19.76 -1.45
CA SER A 287 12.50 -18.43 -0.97
C SER A 287 12.96 -18.44 0.48
N SER A 288 14.06 -17.74 0.75
CA SER A 288 14.57 -17.48 2.11
C SER A 288 13.86 -16.31 2.77
N THR A 289 13.50 -15.28 1.97
CA THR A 289 12.82 -14.05 2.40
C THR A 289 11.68 -13.71 1.44
N ILE A 290 10.81 -12.81 1.88
CA ILE A 290 9.78 -12.21 1.03
C ILE A 290 10.43 -11.13 0.16
N PRO A 291 10.03 -10.96 -1.10
CA PRO A 291 10.51 -9.86 -1.94
C PRO A 291 10.32 -8.48 -1.29
N PHE A 292 11.29 -7.60 -1.45
CA PHE A 292 11.32 -6.28 -0.82
C PHE A 292 10.02 -5.46 -1.01
N GLU A 293 9.40 -5.57 -2.17
CA GLU A 293 8.15 -4.86 -2.48
C GLU A 293 6.94 -5.39 -1.69
N LYS A 294 7.05 -6.61 -1.15
CA LYS A 294 5.99 -7.27 -0.37
C LYS A 294 6.28 -7.27 1.14
N GLN A 295 7.49 -6.93 1.55
CA GLN A 295 7.84 -6.80 2.96
C GLN A 295 7.11 -5.63 3.60
N PHE A 296 6.90 -5.73 4.90
CA PHE A 296 6.32 -4.66 5.69
C PHE A 296 7.36 -3.57 5.98
N TYR A 297 6.89 -2.34 6.05
CA TYR A 297 7.66 -1.20 6.54
C TYR A 297 6.79 -0.29 7.39
N SER A 298 7.42 0.53 8.21
CA SER A 298 6.78 1.52 9.05
C SER A 298 7.30 2.92 8.76
N GLY A 299 6.65 3.95 9.25
CA GLY A 299 7.09 5.34 9.09
C GLY A 299 5.95 6.33 8.91
N ALA A 300 6.20 7.47 8.28
CA ALA A 300 5.44 8.71 8.27
C ALA A 300 3.90 8.63 8.15
N ASN A 301 3.35 7.56 7.57
CA ASN A 301 1.89 7.36 7.44
C ASN A 301 1.29 6.50 8.56
N SER A 302 2.12 5.94 9.44
CA SER A 302 1.67 5.01 10.46
C SER A 302 2.38 5.21 11.81
N MET A 303 3.68 5.47 11.80
CA MET A 303 4.51 5.87 12.93
C MET A 303 5.09 7.24 12.61
N ARG A 304 4.34 8.28 12.93
CA ARG A 304 4.55 9.65 12.40
C ARG A 304 5.80 10.33 12.95
N GLY A 305 6.40 9.79 14.01
CA GLY A 305 7.71 10.21 14.52
C GLY A 305 8.90 9.74 13.67
N TRP A 306 8.70 8.84 12.71
CA TRP A 306 9.77 8.32 11.84
C TRP A 306 9.49 8.56 10.36
N GLN A 307 10.57 8.67 9.60
CA GLN A 307 10.50 8.65 8.14
C GLN A 307 10.03 7.27 7.65
N ALA A 308 9.48 7.22 6.45
CA ALA A 308 9.15 5.95 5.82
C ALA A 308 10.38 5.06 5.71
N ARG A 309 10.26 3.79 6.13
CA ARG A 309 11.34 2.80 6.12
C ARG A 309 12.55 3.14 7.00
N ALA A 310 12.38 3.95 8.04
CA ALA A 310 13.45 4.29 8.98
C ALA A 310 13.30 3.64 10.36
N LEU A 311 12.19 2.94 10.62
CA LEU A 311 11.93 2.25 11.89
C LEU A 311 12.08 0.74 11.74
N GLY A 312 12.76 0.11 12.70
CA GLY A 312 12.93 -1.34 12.79
C GLY A 312 13.95 -1.91 11.78
N PRO A 313 14.02 -3.23 11.60
CA PRO A 313 13.31 -4.25 12.36
C PRO A 313 13.80 -4.36 13.82
N GLY A 314 12.86 -4.51 14.75
CA GLY A 314 13.17 -4.63 16.18
C GLY A 314 13.96 -3.47 16.72
N HIS A 315 15.16 -3.75 17.23
CA HIS A 315 16.10 -2.74 17.74
C HIS A 315 17.14 -2.24 16.72
N ALA A 316 17.00 -2.60 15.43
CA ALA A 316 17.96 -2.20 14.42
C ALA A 316 18.05 -0.67 14.30
N LYS A 317 19.28 -0.17 14.23
CA LYS A 317 19.55 1.26 13.94
C LYS A 317 19.18 1.55 12.48
N THR A 318 18.75 2.77 12.22
CA THR A 318 18.49 3.21 10.86
C THR A 318 19.78 3.15 10.05
N ASP A 319 19.75 2.42 8.94
CA ASP A 319 20.89 2.35 8.05
C ASP A 319 21.03 3.68 7.30
N THR A 320 22.14 4.38 7.54
CA THR A 320 22.44 5.68 6.92
C THR A 320 23.25 5.53 5.64
N THR A 321 23.60 4.31 5.24
CA THR A 321 24.36 4.02 4.00
C THR A 321 23.51 4.34 2.76
N PHE A 322 22.19 4.23 2.89
CA PHE A 322 21.27 4.52 1.80
C PHE A 322 20.77 5.96 1.86
N VAL A 323 20.72 6.60 0.70
CA VAL A 323 20.09 7.94 0.56
C VAL A 323 18.62 7.90 0.96
N ILE A 324 17.94 6.79 0.70
CA ILE A 324 16.54 6.57 1.08
C ILE A 324 16.52 5.38 2.04
N PRO A 325 15.99 5.54 3.28
CA PRO A 325 15.87 4.44 4.22
C PRO A 325 15.19 3.21 3.60
N SER A 326 15.71 2.02 3.90
CA SER A 326 15.29 0.76 3.25
C SER A 326 14.84 -0.31 4.25
N GLN A 327 14.64 0.03 5.52
CA GLN A 327 14.29 -0.93 6.56
C GLN A 327 12.92 -1.55 6.32
N THR A 328 12.89 -2.88 6.39
CA THR A 328 11.71 -3.71 6.15
C THR A 328 11.71 -4.91 7.08
N GLY A 329 10.58 -5.61 7.17
CA GLY A 329 10.42 -6.80 8.02
C GLY A 329 9.32 -7.73 7.52
N ASP A 330 9.27 -8.90 8.14
CA ASP A 330 8.27 -9.93 7.85
C ASP A 330 7.03 -9.83 8.75
N VAL A 331 7.16 -9.21 9.90
CA VAL A 331 6.07 -8.96 10.86
C VAL A 331 5.91 -7.48 11.07
N LYS A 332 4.67 -7.02 11.22
CA LYS A 332 4.32 -5.64 11.51
C LYS A 332 3.19 -5.59 12.53
N LEU A 333 3.36 -4.77 13.56
CA LEU A 333 2.29 -4.46 14.51
C LEU A 333 2.27 -2.95 14.71
N GLU A 334 1.09 -2.34 14.59
CA GLU A 334 0.88 -0.90 14.81
C GLU A 334 -0.46 -0.65 15.48
N ALA A 335 -0.47 0.31 16.38
CA ALA A 335 -1.67 0.88 16.99
C ALA A 335 -1.59 2.40 16.92
N ASN A 336 -2.66 3.03 16.45
CA ASN A 336 -2.73 4.48 16.31
C ASN A 336 -4.00 4.98 17.00
N LEU A 337 -3.84 6.08 17.72
CA LEU A 337 -4.92 6.81 18.35
C LEU A 337 -4.86 8.26 17.89
N GLU A 338 -5.98 8.82 17.46
CA GLU A 338 -6.06 10.20 17.00
C GLU A 338 -7.35 10.86 17.42
N TYR A 339 -7.25 11.94 18.19
CA TYR A 339 -8.34 12.81 18.54
C TYR A 339 -8.36 14.03 17.63
N ARG A 340 -9.48 14.28 16.96
CA ARG A 340 -9.72 15.39 16.04
C ARG A 340 -10.73 16.32 16.64
N PHE A 341 -10.50 17.65 16.53
CA PHE A 341 -11.38 18.67 17.05
C PHE A 341 -11.39 19.91 16.15
N PRO A 342 -12.51 20.60 16.04
CA PRO A 342 -12.59 21.84 15.28
C PRO A 342 -11.85 22.96 16.01
N LEU A 343 -11.14 23.80 15.25
CA LEU A 343 -10.52 25.03 15.77
C LEU A 343 -11.41 26.22 15.38
N PHE A 344 -11.16 26.78 14.23
CA PHE A 344 -11.94 27.87 13.68
C PHE A 344 -12.05 27.73 12.17
N TRP A 345 -13.10 28.30 11.58
CA TRP A 345 -13.42 28.22 10.15
C TRP A 345 -13.44 26.75 9.68
N LYS A 346 -12.59 26.37 8.74
CA LYS A 346 -12.41 25.00 8.22
C LYS A 346 -11.14 24.33 8.77
N LEU A 347 -10.51 24.91 9.77
CA LEU A 347 -9.30 24.37 10.40
C LEU A 347 -9.68 23.40 11.51
N CYS A 348 -9.12 22.20 11.44
CA CYS A 348 -9.25 21.17 12.47
C CYS A 348 -7.88 20.86 13.06
N GLY A 349 -7.81 20.77 14.38
CA GLY A 349 -6.67 20.25 15.12
C GLY A 349 -6.75 18.74 15.30
N ALA A 350 -5.61 18.11 15.47
CA ALA A 350 -5.51 16.73 15.90
C ALA A 350 -4.39 16.54 16.90
N VAL A 351 -4.60 15.64 17.85
CA VAL A 351 -3.57 15.10 18.72
C VAL A 351 -3.52 13.60 18.48
N PHE A 352 -2.34 13.05 18.34
CA PHE A 352 -2.21 11.62 18.04
C PHE A 352 -1.11 10.96 18.87
N ALA A 353 -1.21 9.65 19.00
CA ALA A 353 -0.19 8.77 19.55
C ALA A 353 -0.12 7.51 18.70
N ASP A 354 1.09 7.09 18.35
CA ASP A 354 1.35 5.92 17.56
C ASP A 354 2.29 4.99 18.29
N VAL A 355 2.04 3.68 18.26
CA VAL A 355 2.87 2.64 18.85
C VAL A 355 2.99 1.50 17.84
N GLY A 356 4.19 1.03 17.59
CA GLY A 356 4.39 -0.10 16.67
C GLY A 356 5.84 -0.35 16.31
N ASN A 357 6.06 -1.38 15.54
CA ASN A 357 7.35 -1.68 14.91
C ASN A 357 7.16 -2.76 13.81
N ILE A 358 8.26 -3.10 13.15
CA ILE A 358 8.41 -4.25 12.27
C ILE A 358 9.47 -5.19 12.82
N TRP A 359 9.45 -6.45 12.43
CA TRP A 359 10.42 -7.47 12.82
C TRP A 359 10.67 -8.45 11.68
N THR A 360 11.80 -9.17 11.75
CA THR A 360 12.02 -10.37 10.95
C THR A 360 11.38 -11.58 11.64
N LEU A 361 10.95 -12.60 10.89
CA LEU A 361 10.45 -13.86 11.45
C LEU A 361 11.56 -14.85 11.76
N LYS A 362 12.63 -14.81 10.97
CA LYS A 362 13.78 -15.69 11.14
C LYS A 362 14.90 -14.90 11.77
N GLU A 363 15.63 -15.54 12.68
CA GLU A 363 16.90 -15.04 13.18
C GLU A 363 17.87 -14.93 12.00
N THR A 364 18.42 -13.75 11.77
CA THR A 364 19.37 -13.51 10.71
C THR A 364 20.79 -13.55 11.27
N ASP A 365 21.78 -13.89 10.46
CA ASP A 365 23.19 -13.88 10.90
C ASP A 365 23.66 -12.48 11.38
N SER A 366 22.96 -11.42 11.01
CA SER A 366 23.14 -10.08 11.54
C SER A 366 22.79 -9.95 13.03
N ASP A 367 21.96 -10.84 13.59
CA ASP A 367 21.68 -10.89 15.02
C ASP A 367 22.91 -11.29 15.86
N LYS A 368 23.93 -11.87 15.21
CA LYS A 368 25.18 -12.31 15.84
C LYS A 368 26.27 -11.25 15.90
N GLY A 369 26.07 -10.07 15.27
CA GLY A 369 27.12 -9.05 15.23
C GLY A 369 26.66 -7.62 15.52
N TYR A 370 25.95 -6.99 14.61
CA TYR A 370 25.63 -5.55 14.68
C TYR A 370 24.14 -5.22 14.94
N HIS A 371 23.24 -6.20 14.84
CA HIS A 371 21.79 -6.00 14.94
C HIS A 371 21.16 -7.07 15.82
N THR A 372 21.50 -7.08 17.10
CA THR A 372 20.88 -7.94 18.09
C THR A 372 19.40 -7.62 18.26
N HIS A 373 18.53 -8.65 18.23
CA HIS A 373 17.10 -8.56 18.51
C HIS A 373 16.25 -7.92 17.38
N THR A 374 16.49 -8.30 16.13
CA THR A 374 15.63 -7.90 14.98
C THR A 374 14.43 -8.82 14.79
N HIS A 375 14.51 -10.08 15.26
CA HIS A 375 13.46 -11.07 15.07
C HIS A 375 12.33 -10.93 16.11
N PHE A 376 11.12 -11.30 15.67
CA PHE A 376 9.93 -11.22 16.50
C PHE A 376 9.95 -12.28 17.60
N THR A 377 9.86 -11.85 18.85
CA THR A 377 9.62 -12.72 20.00
C THR A 377 8.64 -12.05 20.97
N LEU A 378 7.71 -12.83 21.51
CA LEU A 378 6.77 -12.31 22.50
C LEU A 378 7.49 -11.75 23.74
N LYS A 379 8.65 -12.35 24.12
CA LYS A 379 9.45 -11.92 25.26
C LYS A 379 10.02 -10.51 25.07
N ASN A 380 10.43 -10.16 23.86
CA ASN A 380 11.07 -8.87 23.55
C ASN A 380 10.08 -7.84 22.96
N LEU A 381 8.81 -8.21 22.78
CA LEU A 381 7.84 -7.37 22.11
C LEU A 381 7.74 -5.97 22.73
N ALA A 382 7.48 -5.91 24.03
CA ALA A 382 7.27 -4.63 24.72
C ALA A 382 8.50 -3.69 24.67
N GLY A 383 9.72 -4.24 24.77
CA GLY A 383 10.96 -3.47 24.70
C GLY A 383 11.35 -3.02 23.29
N SER A 384 10.80 -3.66 22.27
CA SER A 384 11.08 -3.34 20.86
C SER A 384 10.00 -2.49 20.18
N LEU A 385 8.86 -2.22 20.82
CA LEU A 385 7.85 -1.32 20.32
C LEU A 385 8.34 0.13 20.38
N ALA A 386 8.29 0.83 19.26
CA ALA A 386 8.51 2.27 19.19
C ALA A 386 7.23 3.03 19.55
N ALA A 387 7.37 4.23 20.10
CA ALA A 387 6.23 5.08 20.44
C ALA A 387 6.49 6.54 20.05
N ASP A 388 5.49 7.19 19.47
CA ASP A 388 5.49 8.63 19.23
C ASP A 388 4.14 9.26 19.59
N TRP A 389 4.16 10.57 19.69
CA TRP A 389 2.95 11.38 19.74
C TRP A 389 3.14 12.63 18.89
N GLY A 390 2.08 13.33 18.63
CA GLY A 390 2.22 14.56 17.86
C GLY A 390 0.95 15.36 17.72
N LEU A 391 1.11 16.46 17.00
CA LEU A 391 0.06 17.41 16.70
C LEU A 391 -0.18 17.45 15.19
N GLY A 392 -1.42 17.61 14.79
CA GLY A 392 -1.81 17.73 13.40
C GLY A 392 -2.72 18.93 13.15
N LEU A 393 -2.57 19.54 12.00
CA LEU A 393 -3.48 20.56 11.48
C LEU A 393 -4.06 20.08 10.17
N ARG A 394 -5.34 20.28 9.97
CA ARG A 394 -6.07 19.92 8.75
C ARG A 394 -6.97 21.05 8.32
N VAL A 395 -6.90 21.41 7.04
CA VAL A 395 -7.80 22.39 6.42
C VAL A 395 -8.60 21.69 5.34
N ASP A 396 -9.91 21.58 5.54
CA ASP A 396 -10.84 20.98 4.57
C ASP A 396 -11.47 22.09 3.72
N LEU A 397 -11.03 22.20 2.47
CA LEU A 397 -11.56 23.15 1.50
C LEU A 397 -12.65 22.54 0.60
N ASN A 398 -13.18 21.35 0.91
CA ASN A 398 -14.13 20.51 0.17
C ASN A 398 -13.54 19.87 -1.10
N PHE A 399 -12.72 20.59 -1.86
CA PHE A 399 -12.02 20.07 -3.06
C PHE A 399 -10.57 19.66 -2.78
N LEU A 400 -10.00 20.10 -1.66
CA LEU A 400 -8.64 19.85 -1.22
C LEU A 400 -8.59 19.78 0.30
N ILE A 401 -7.93 18.74 0.83
CA ILE A 401 -7.61 18.63 2.26
C ILE A 401 -6.10 18.82 2.40
N LEU A 402 -5.69 19.88 3.08
CA LEU A 402 -4.31 20.08 3.50
C LEU A 402 -4.12 19.46 4.88
N ARG A 403 -3.07 18.69 5.04
CA ARG A 403 -2.70 18.05 6.30
C ARG A 403 -1.24 18.32 6.62
N LEU A 404 -0.99 18.77 7.83
CA LEU A 404 0.33 18.94 8.41
C LEU A 404 0.37 18.19 9.73
N ASP A 405 1.23 17.21 9.86
CA ASP A 405 1.46 16.46 11.11
C ASP A 405 2.91 16.64 11.55
N MET A 406 3.10 16.86 12.84
CA MET A 406 4.40 16.91 13.52
C MET A 406 4.44 15.81 14.56
N GLY A 407 5.23 14.77 14.31
CA GLY A 407 5.44 13.64 15.21
C GLY A 407 6.73 13.78 16.00
N MET A 408 6.67 13.43 17.28
CA MET A 408 7.79 13.47 18.21
C MET A 408 8.02 12.09 18.82
N LYS A 409 9.23 11.55 18.69
CA LYS A 409 9.59 10.25 19.24
C LYS A 409 9.55 10.30 20.77
N VAL A 410 8.84 9.36 21.38
CA VAL A 410 8.78 9.17 22.85
C VAL A 410 9.67 8.03 23.28
N TYR A 411 9.58 6.92 22.57
CA TYR A 411 10.42 5.75 22.81
C TYR A 411 11.00 5.25 21.50
N ASP A 412 12.31 5.23 21.40
CA ASP A 412 13.06 4.76 20.22
C ASP A 412 13.86 3.50 20.60
N PRO A 413 13.42 2.30 20.15
CA PRO A 413 14.07 1.04 20.49
C PRO A 413 15.44 0.87 19.82
N SER A 414 15.77 1.66 18.80
CA SER A 414 17.05 1.58 18.08
C SER A 414 18.22 2.17 18.87
N LEU A 415 17.94 2.93 19.93
CA LEU A 415 18.95 3.56 20.75
C LEU A 415 19.48 2.60 21.82
N ASP A 416 20.79 2.59 22.04
CA ASP A 416 21.43 1.76 23.07
C ASP A 416 21.12 2.31 24.47
N THR A 417 21.12 3.63 24.60
CA THR A 417 20.84 4.37 25.83
C THR A 417 19.80 5.45 25.58
N ALA A 418 19.14 5.91 26.65
CA ALA A 418 18.14 6.98 26.58
C ALA A 418 17.01 6.71 25.58
N ARG A 419 16.54 5.45 25.50
CA ARG A 419 15.41 5.04 24.63
C ARG A 419 14.15 5.86 24.87
N TRP A 420 13.91 6.29 26.11
CA TRP A 420 12.88 7.25 26.46
C TRP A 420 13.39 8.67 26.20
N ARG A 421 12.73 9.39 25.31
CA ARG A 421 13.09 10.74 24.89
C ARG A 421 12.41 11.77 25.80
N SER A 422 13.19 12.65 26.42
CA SER A 422 12.67 13.78 27.18
C SER A 422 12.19 14.92 26.26
N PRO A 423 11.30 15.81 26.72
CA PRO A 423 10.83 16.95 25.92
C PRO A 423 11.94 17.80 25.31
N SER A 424 13.07 17.96 26.01
CA SER A 424 14.24 18.69 25.51
C SER A 424 14.95 18.01 24.33
N GLN A 425 14.69 16.73 24.10
CA GLN A 425 15.29 15.92 23.04
C GLN A 425 14.37 15.75 21.81
N TRP A 426 13.06 16.07 21.91
CA TRP A 426 12.09 15.84 20.84
C TRP A 426 12.39 16.60 19.56
N LEU A 427 12.97 17.79 19.68
CA LEU A 427 13.31 18.65 18.54
C LEU A 427 14.79 18.59 18.15
N LYS A 428 15.59 17.79 18.83
CA LYS A 428 16.99 17.58 18.48
C LYS A 428 17.10 16.58 17.34
N LYS A 429 17.89 16.93 16.32
CA LYS A 429 18.24 16.03 15.25
C LYS A 429 19.03 14.86 15.83
N ASP A 430 18.62 13.64 15.57
CA ASP A 430 19.42 12.46 15.93
C ASP A 430 20.71 12.54 15.10
N GLY A 431 21.87 12.54 15.77
CA GLY A 431 23.20 12.63 15.15
C GLY A 431 23.60 11.32 14.47
#